data_2989172ba2d18538f768461b4a91a16c
#
_entry.id   2989172ba2d18538f768461b4a91a16c
#
_cell.length_a   1.000
_cell.length_b   1.000
_cell.length_c   1.000
_cell.angle_alpha   90.00
_cell.angle_beta   90.00
_cell.angle_gamma   90.00
#
_symmetry.space_group_name_H-M   'P 1'
#
loop_
_entity.id
_entity.type
_entity.pdbx_description
1 polymer ?
#
loop_
_entity_poly.entity_id
_entity_poly.type
_entity_poly.pdbx_seq_one_letter_code
_entity_poly.pdbx_strand_id
1 'polypeptide(L)'
;MKHLIILMIISLSLSASTMKMDYVGELSLFGEVANAEVVYDNDGEKYHIKITASGSGIIAKLTNDKQYILESIGLVEDGVLVPQKHIRSEYAKDYKKIKTYTIDRENNKTTISEYKKERVEESTFDIIHVRYDVTYKDVETKKEEVLDTIYKDDLISMFFNKNNNFLAMKDNETKYMSALGSKDTQEGIVVKHIKHEDDKSIFSVNIEKDYLSGGSKDATFVLDKENILYESRIDGILFFGNAIVRRVR
;
A
#
# COMPACT_ATOMS: atom_id res chain seq x y z
N MET A 1 15.92 -61.23 5.77
CA MET A 1 15.41 -60.28 4.79
C MET A 1 15.26 -58.91 5.48
N LYS A 2 16.22 -58.04 5.21
CA LYS A 2 16.26 -56.69 5.80
C LYS A 2 15.40 -55.78 4.97
N HIS A 3 14.31 -55.30 5.53
CA HIS A 3 13.47 -54.28 4.89
C HIS A 3 14.21 -52.93 4.97
N LEU A 4 14.69 -52.47 3.84
CA LEU A 4 15.24 -51.14 3.63
C LEU A 4 14.07 -50.18 3.51
N ILE A 5 13.70 -49.49 4.60
CA ILE A 5 12.75 -48.37 4.55
C ILE A 5 13.55 -47.19 4.01
N ILE A 6 13.39 -46.91 2.73
CA ILE A 6 13.82 -45.64 2.12
C ILE A 6 12.84 -44.60 2.59
N LEU A 7 13.22 -43.84 3.62
CA LEU A 7 12.53 -42.64 4.04
C LEU A 7 12.79 -41.59 2.94
N MET A 8 11.85 -41.51 2.03
CA MET A 8 11.84 -40.45 1.01
C MET A 8 11.45 -39.17 1.72
N ILE A 9 12.44 -38.46 2.24
CA ILE A 9 12.27 -37.07 2.69
C ILE A 9 11.98 -36.28 1.42
N ILE A 10 10.70 -36.09 1.12
CA ILE A 10 10.26 -35.07 0.18
C ILE A 10 10.54 -33.75 0.90
N SER A 11 11.72 -33.22 0.72
CA SER A 11 11.97 -31.81 1.00
C SER A 11 11.06 -31.03 0.04
N LEU A 12 9.91 -30.61 0.53
CA LEU A 12 9.16 -29.52 -0.09
C LEU A 12 10.10 -28.32 -0.10
N SER A 13 10.80 -28.17 -1.20
CA SER A 13 11.51 -26.92 -1.48
C SER A 13 10.44 -25.85 -1.54
N LEU A 14 10.22 -25.14 -0.42
CA LEU A 14 9.56 -23.84 -0.44
C LEU A 14 10.46 -22.98 -1.32
N SER A 15 10.08 -22.84 -2.59
CA SER A 15 10.85 -22.03 -3.52
C SER A 15 10.75 -20.60 -3.06
N ALA A 16 11.85 -20.06 -2.56
CA ALA A 16 12.00 -18.63 -2.42
C ALA A 16 11.64 -17.99 -3.76
N SER A 17 10.73 -17.07 -3.75
CA SER A 17 10.28 -16.35 -4.94
C SER A 17 10.42 -14.85 -4.74
N THR A 18 11.16 -14.21 -5.64
CA THR A 18 11.14 -12.75 -5.76
C THR A 18 10.36 -12.39 -7.01
N MET A 19 9.35 -11.55 -6.85
CA MET A 19 8.58 -11.01 -7.96
C MET A 19 8.73 -9.49 -7.97
N LYS A 20 9.04 -8.95 -9.15
CA LYS A 20 9.14 -7.52 -9.37
C LYS A 20 8.15 -7.09 -10.44
N MET A 21 7.42 -6.02 -10.17
CA MET A 21 6.42 -5.46 -11.07
C MET A 21 6.59 -3.96 -11.13
N ASP A 22 6.61 -3.42 -12.35
CA ASP A 22 6.70 -1.99 -12.60
C ASP A 22 5.33 -1.47 -13.09
N TYR A 23 4.94 -0.31 -12.59
CA TYR A 23 3.68 0.35 -12.89
C TYR A 23 3.91 1.80 -13.34
N VAL A 24 3.05 2.26 -14.22
CA VAL A 24 2.98 3.66 -14.66
C VAL A 24 1.62 4.22 -14.28
N GLY A 25 1.63 5.42 -13.69
CA GLY A 25 0.44 6.20 -13.37
C GLY A 25 0.21 7.31 -14.40
N GLU A 26 -1.01 7.37 -14.92
CA GLU A 26 -1.43 8.35 -15.91
C GLU A 26 -2.61 9.19 -15.39
N LEU A 27 -2.61 10.47 -15.72
CA LEU A 27 -3.79 11.34 -15.59
C LEU A 27 -4.28 11.72 -16.98
N SER A 28 -5.60 11.67 -17.21
CA SER A 28 -6.18 11.89 -18.55
C SER A 28 -5.74 13.19 -19.23
N LEU A 29 -5.46 14.25 -18.45
CA LEU A 29 -5.07 15.55 -18.97
C LEU A 29 -3.56 15.77 -19.06
N PHE A 30 -2.74 14.92 -18.42
CA PHE A 30 -1.30 15.15 -18.27
C PHE A 30 -0.43 14.00 -18.77
N GLY A 31 -1.04 12.87 -19.18
CA GLY A 31 -0.30 11.66 -19.57
C GLY A 31 0.36 10.99 -18.36
N GLU A 32 1.56 10.48 -18.54
CA GLU A 32 2.34 9.80 -17.49
C GLU A 32 2.81 10.80 -16.42
N VAL A 33 2.41 10.56 -15.19
CA VAL A 33 2.65 11.46 -14.05
C VAL A 33 3.28 10.78 -12.84
N ALA A 34 3.36 9.45 -12.84
CA ALA A 34 3.90 8.69 -11.72
C ALA A 34 4.46 7.34 -12.19
N ASN A 35 5.40 6.83 -11.40
CA ASN A 35 5.92 5.48 -11.54
C ASN A 35 5.83 4.78 -10.17
N ALA A 36 5.59 3.47 -10.19
CA ALA A 36 5.67 2.65 -9.00
C ALA A 36 6.35 1.30 -9.30
N GLU A 37 7.07 0.82 -8.32
CA GLU A 37 7.69 -0.50 -8.30
C GLU A 37 7.12 -1.30 -7.15
N VAL A 38 6.76 -2.55 -7.39
CA VAL A 38 6.35 -3.51 -6.38
C VAL A 38 7.36 -4.65 -6.37
N VAL A 39 7.96 -4.88 -5.22
CA VAL A 39 8.85 -6.04 -4.97
C VAL A 39 8.17 -6.92 -3.95
N TYR A 40 7.99 -8.18 -4.27
CA TYR A 40 7.48 -9.20 -3.38
C TYR A 40 8.53 -10.30 -3.21
N ASP A 41 9.08 -10.41 -2.02
CA ASP A 41 10.01 -11.45 -1.61
C ASP A 41 9.32 -12.41 -0.65
N ASN A 42 9.45 -13.71 -0.92
CA ASN A 42 8.88 -14.78 -0.10
C ASN A 42 9.87 -15.96 -0.08
N ASP A 43 10.40 -16.28 1.09
CA ASP A 43 11.32 -17.41 1.28
C ASP A 43 10.62 -18.69 1.81
N GLY A 44 9.28 -18.62 1.94
CA GLY A 44 8.44 -19.71 2.43
C GLY A 44 8.19 -19.68 3.94
N GLU A 45 8.98 -18.95 4.71
CA GLU A 45 8.79 -18.72 6.15
C GLU A 45 8.41 -17.27 6.43
N LYS A 46 9.00 -16.34 5.65
CA LYS A 46 8.81 -14.91 5.77
C LYS A 46 8.48 -14.28 4.42
N TYR A 47 7.80 -13.16 4.48
CA TYR A 47 7.59 -12.35 3.30
C TYR A 47 7.91 -10.88 3.56
N HIS A 48 8.27 -10.18 2.50
CA HIS A 48 8.39 -8.74 2.45
C HIS A 48 7.80 -8.24 1.13
N ILE A 49 6.77 -7.40 1.22
CA ILE A 49 6.21 -6.70 0.06
C ILE A 49 6.55 -5.23 0.23
N LYS A 50 7.16 -4.65 -0.80
CA LYS A 50 7.52 -3.25 -0.83
C LYS A 50 6.98 -2.60 -2.09
N ILE A 51 6.25 -1.51 -1.91
CA ILE A 51 5.74 -0.66 -2.99
C ILE A 51 6.45 0.69 -2.88
N THR A 52 7.13 1.10 -3.94
CA THR A 52 7.77 2.41 -4.03
C THR A 52 7.10 3.20 -5.14
N ALA A 53 6.53 4.35 -4.84
CA ALA A 53 5.85 5.21 -5.81
C ALA A 53 6.39 6.63 -5.75
N SER A 54 6.56 7.24 -6.91
CA SER A 54 7.02 8.63 -7.05
C SER A 54 6.32 9.33 -8.22
N GLY A 55 6.14 10.63 -8.10
CA GLY A 55 5.69 11.46 -9.20
C GLY A 55 6.76 11.54 -10.30
N SER A 56 6.33 11.82 -11.53
CA SER A 56 7.19 12.11 -12.66
C SER A 56 6.81 13.43 -13.32
N GLY A 57 7.71 13.99 -14.11
CA GLY A 57 7.46 15.21 -14.89
C GLY A 57 7.03 16.41 -14.04
N ILE A 58 5.90 17.01 -14.39
CA ILE A 58 5.37 18.19 -13.70
C ILE A 58 4.89 17.86 -12.29
N ILE A 59 4.35 16.65 -12.07
CA ILE A 59 3.85 16.23 -10.77
C ILE A 59 4.99 16.06 -9.78
N ALA A 60 6.13 15.51 -10.19
CA ALA A 60 7.32 15.43 -9.33
C ALA A 60 7.68 16.82 -8.77
N LYS A 61 7.74 17.83 -9.65
CA LYS A 61 8.05 19.23 -9.26
C LYS A 61 7.00 19.83 -8.34
N LEU A 62 5.70 19.63 -8.63
CA LEU A 62 4.60 20.16 -7.82
C LEU A 62 4.53 19.51 -6.42
N THR A 63 5.03 18.29 -6.29
CA THR A 63 5.05 17.55 -5.03
C THR A 63 6.40 17.59 -4.32
N ASN A 64 7.36 18.41 -4.79
CA ASN A 64 8.73 18.48 -4.27
C ASN A 64 9.44 17.11 -4.30
N ASP A 65 9.32 16.41 -5.43
CA ASP A 65 9.89 15.07 -5.64
C ASP A 65 9.45 14.05 -4.57
N LYS A 66 8.18 14.13 -4.18
CA LYS A 66 7.64 13.29 -3.11
C LYS A 66 7.65 11.83 -3.52
N GLN A 67 8.18 10.99 -2.64
CA GLN A 67 8.20 9.54 -2.75
C GLN A 67 7.37 8.91 -1.64
N TYR A 68 6.59 7.90 -1.99
CA TYR A 68 5.83 7.06 -1.08
C TYR A 68 6.40 5.65 -1.06
N ILE A 69 6.61 5.10 0.12
CA ILE A 69 7.02 3.72 0.30
C ILE A 69 6.02 3.05 1.25
N LEU A 70 5.44 1.96 0.80
CA LEU A 70 4.56 1.10 1.59
C LEU A 70 5.22 -0.26 1.72
N GLU A 71 5.26 -0.80 2.93
CA GLU A 71 5.87 -2.11 3.19
C GLU A 71 4.95 -2.96 4.05
N SER A 72 4.88 -4.24 3.72
CA SER A 72 4.24 -5.29 4.52
C SER A 72 5.27 -6.37 4.78
N ILE A 73 5.50 -6.68 6.04
CA ILE A 73 6.51 -7.65 6.50
C ILE A 73 5.85 -8.61 7.47
N GLY A 74 6.07 -9.91 7.28
CA GLY A 74 5.46 -10.90 8.16
C GLY A 74 5.93 -12.32 7.90
N LEU A 75 5.17 -13.26 8.44
CA LEU A 75 5.40 -14.69 8.30
C LEU A 75 4.53 -15.27 7.19
N VAL A 76 4.92 -16.45 6.72
CA VAL A 76 4.11 -17.28 5.82
C VAL A 76 3.72 -18.54 6.61
N GLU A 77 2.43 -18.68 6.91
CA GLU A 77 1.88 -19.81 7.65
C GLU A 77 0.92 -20.58 6.73
N ASP A 78 1.23 -21.81 6.39
CA ASP A 78 0.43 -22.64 5.46
C ASP A 78 0.14 -21.96 4.12
N GLY A 79 1.10 -21.15 3.63
CA GLY A 79 0.95 -20.38 2.39
C GLY A 79 0.12 -19.10 2.52
N VAL A 80 -0.27 -18.73 3.73
CA VAL A 80 -1.00 -17.50 4.07
C VAL A 80 -0.02 -16.46 4.59
N LEU A 81 -0.15 -15.23 4.10
CA LEU A 81 0.62 -14.10 4.60
C LEU A 81 0.05 -13.65 5.95
N VAL A 82 0.90 -13.63 6.97
CA VAL A 82 0.55 -13.19 8.33
C VAL A 82 1.37 -11.94 8.65
N PRO A 83 0.81 -10.74 8.47
CA PRO A 83 1.53 -9.49 8.68
C PRO A 83 1.92 -9.31 10.15
N GLN A 84 3.17 -8.92 10.37
CA GLN A 84 3.71 -8.52 11.67
C GLN A 84 3.97 -7.02 11.73
N LYS A 85 4.30 -6.42 10.58
CA LYS A 85 4.60 -5.00 10.49
C LYS A 85 4.11 -4.43 9.16
N HIS A 86 3.44 -3.27 9.24
CA HIS A 86 3.11 -2.44 8.09
C HIS A 86 3.76 -1.07 8.25
N ILE A 87 4.41 -0.56 7.20
CA ILE A 87 5.13 0.70 7.24
C ILE A 87 4.65 1.58 6.09
N ARG A 88 4.36 2.84 6.41
CA ARG A 88 4.06 3.88 5.43
C ARG A 88 5.06 5.00 5.58
N SER A 89 5.82 5.25 4.53
CA SER A 89 6.85 6.28 4.52
C SER A 89 6.56 7.28 3.41
N GLU A 90 6.72 8.56 3.73
CA GLU A 90 6.64 9.67 2.80
C GLU A 90 7.93 10.47 2.90
N TYR A 91 8.58 10.72 1.78
CA TYR A 91 9.81 11.48 1.67
C TYR A 91 9.63 12.60 0.65
N ALA A 92 10.05 13.81 0.98
CA ALA A 92 10.24 14.92 0.07
C ALA A 92 11.47 15.71 0.51
N LYS A 93 11.89 16.74 -0.23
CA LYS A 93 13.11 17.50 0.02
C LYS A 93 13.27 17.96 1.48
N ASP A 94 12.21 18.51 2.05
CA ASP A 94 12.21 19.08 3.41
C ASP A 94 11.16 18.42 4.31
N TYR A 95 10.79 17.16 3.99
CA TYR A 95 9.72 16.44 4.67
C TYR A 95 10.02 14.94 4.72
N LYS A 96 9.82 14.37 5.90
CA LYS A 96 9.87 12.92 6.12
C LYS A 96 8.78 12.54 7.11
N LYS A 97 7.95 11.55 6.73
CA LYS A 97 6.97 10.97 7.64
C LYS A 97 7.05 9.45 7.54
N ILE A 98 7.15 8.79 8.68
CA ILE A 98 7.11 7.32 8.77
C ILE A 98 6.05 6.96 9.79
N LYS A 99 5.11 6.13 9.39
CA LYS A 99 4.11 5.52 10.27
C LYS A 99 4.27 4.01 10.23
N THR A 100 4.58 3.44 11.38
CA THR A 100 4.81 2.01 11.55
C THR A 100 3.72 1.42 12.42
N TYR A 101 3.13 0.34 11.95
CA TYR A 101 2.17 -0.48 12.67
C TYR A 101 2.85 -1.80 12.99
N THR A 102 2.96 -2.14 14.25
CA THR A 102 3.52 -3.41 14.73
C THR A 102 2.43 -4.23 15.39
N ILE A 103 2.21 -5.44 14.89
CA ILE A 103 1.14 -6.34 15.34
C ILE A 103 1.73 -7.34 16.34
N ASP A 104 1.24 -7.29 17.57
CA ASP A 104 1.53 -8.26 18.63
C ASP A 104 0.33 -9.19 18.78
N ARG A 105 0.42 -10.37 18.14
CA ARG A 105 -0.68 -11.34 18.11
C ARG A 105 -0.83 -12.06 19.44
N GLU A 106 0.24 -12.19 20.21
CA GLU A 106 0.20 -12.86 21.53
C GLU A 106 -0.60 -12.04 22.54
N ASN A 107 -0.43 -10.72 22.52
CA ASN A 107 -1.12 -9.79 23.41
C ASN A 107 -2.37 -9.15 22.80
N ASN A 108 -2.74 -9.52 21.56
CA ASN A 108 -3.88 -8.96 20.82
C ASN A 108 -3.82 -7.42 20.70
N LYS A 109 -2.64 -6.89 20.39
CA LYS A 109 -2.39 -5.44 20.32
C LYS A 109 -1.75 -5.02 19.03
N THR A 110 -2.01 -3.80 18.61
CA THR A 110 -1.30 -3.13 17.52
C THR A 110 -0.72 -1.83 18.04
N THR A 111 0.61 -1.70 17.97
CA THR A 111 1.30 -0.45 18.29
C THR A 111 1.48 0.35 17.01
N ILE A 112 1.07 1.62 17.04
CA ILE A 112 1.22 2.57 15.95
C ILE A 112 2.25 3.61 16.40
N SER A 113 3.38 3.70 15.70
CA SER A 113 4.38 4.76 15.92
C SER A 113 4.46 5.67 14.70
N GLU A 114 4.43 6.97 14.92
CA GLU A 114 4.58 7.98 13.87
C GLU A 114 5.78 8.85 14.18
N TYR A 115 6.69 8.97 13.20
CA TYR A 115 7.78 9.94 13.18
C TYR A 115 7.54 10.89 12.02
N LYS A 116 7.61 12.21 12.31
CA LYS A 116 7.52 13.26 11.29
C LYS A 116 8.65 14.24 11.49
N LYS A 117 9.34 14.60 10.41
CA LYS A 117 10.30 15.71 10.34
C LYS A 117 9.90 16.60 9.18
N GLU A 118 9.80 17.88 9.44
CA GLU A 118 9.48 18.87 8.40
C GLU A 118 10.23 20.17 8.67
N ARG A 119 10.56 20.89 7.60
CA ARG A 119 11.07 22.25 7.67
C ARG A 119 9.90 23.22 7.67
N VAL A 120 9.81 24.03 8.71
CA VAL A 120 8.75 25.02 8.91
C VAL A 120 9.33 26.41 8.71
N GLU A 121 8.62 27.26 8.02
CA GLU A 121 8.91 28.67 7.89
C GLU A 121 8.41 29.40 9.13
N GLU A 122 9.33 30.17 9.77
CA GLU A 122 8.99 31.11 10.84
C GLU A 122 9.25 32.52 10.30
N SER A 123 8.21 33.35 10.27
CA SER A 123 8.36 34.75 9.89
C SER A 123 8.16 35.64 11.09
N THR A 124 9.14 36.52 11.35
CA THR A 124 9.11 37.51 12.42
C THR A 124 9.14 38.91 11.83
N PHE A 125 8.22 39.77 12.27
CA PHE A 125 8.18 41.13 11.79
C PHE A 125 9.26 41.97 12.50
N ASP A 126 10.25 42.44 11.74
CA ASP A 126 11.27 43.40 12.21
C ASP A 126 10.71 44.83 12.14
N ILE A 127 10.34 45.36 13.30
CA ILE A 127 9.72 46.67 13.43
C ILE A 127 10.69 47.85 13.09
N ILE A 128 11.99 47.60 13.25
CA ILE A 128 13.03 48.62 13.01
C ILE A 128 13.21 48.80 11.49
N HIS A 129 13.25 47.71 10.74
CA HIS A 129 13.48 47.73 9.30
C HIS A 129 12.16 47.61 8.51
N VAL A 130 11.01 47.52 9.19
CA VAL A 130 9.65 47.40 8.60
C VAL A 130 9.59 46.27 7.55
N ARG A 131 10.12 45.08 7.90
CA ARG A 131 10.15 43.91 7.03
C ARG A 131 9.88 42.65 7.82
N TYR A 132 9.51 41.59 7.09
CA TYR A 132 9.46 40.21 7.63
C TYR A 132 10.84 39.56 7.44
N ASP A 133 11.41 39.11 8.52
CA ASP A 133 12.58 38.21 8.48
C ASP A 133 12.07 36.78 8.49
N VAL A 134 12.46 36.03 7.47
CA VAL A 134 12.04 34.64 7.27
C VAL A 134 13.20 33.74 7.70
N THR A 135 12.89 32.84 8.61
CA THR A 135 13.84 31.81 9.07
C THR A 135 13.20 30.43 8.86
N TYR A 136 14.03 29.40 8.75
CA TYR A 136 13.56 28.03 8.58
C TYR A 136 14.07 27.20 9.75
N LYS A 137 13.18 26.35 10.27
CA LYS A 137 13.47 25.48 11.40
C LYS A 137 13.00 24.06 11.12
N ASP A 138 13.87 23.09 11.39
CA ASP A 138 13.49 21.69 11.35
C ASP A 138 12.72 21.32 12.63
N VAL A 139 11.51 20.81 12.45
CA VAL A 139 10.64 20.35 13.53
C VAL A 139 10.48 18.84 13.43
N GLU A 140 10.73 18.16 14.54
CA GLU A 140 10.55 16.72 14.65
C GLU A 140 9.43 16.39 15.64
N THR A 141 8.55 15.47 15.25
CA THR A 141 7.45 14.98 16.11
C THR A 141 7.47 13.46 16.17
N LYS A 142 7.22 12.91 17.34
CA LYS A 142 7.02 11.47 17.55
C LYS A 142 5.70 11.26 18.27
N LYS A 143 4.92 10.29 17.82
CA LYS A 143 3.66 9.89 18.45
C LYS A 143 3.61 8.37 18.53
N GLU A 144 2.98 7.88 19.56
CA GLU A 144 2.72 6.46 19.73
C GLU A 144 1.29 6.26 20.23
N GLU A 145 0.64 5.24 19.71
CA GLU A 145 -0.72 4.83 20.05
C GLU A 145 -0.76 3.31 20.10
N VAL A 146 -1.52 2.75 21.02
CA VAL A 146 -1.73 1.30 21.14
C VAL A 146 -3.22 1.02 20.97
N LEU A 147 -3.54 0.14 20.04
CA LEU A 147 -4.90 -0.38 19.82
C LEU A 147 -5.02 -1.76 20.46
N ASP A 148 -6.09 -1.99 21.22
CA ASP A 148 -6.44 -3.30 21.77
C ASP A 148 -7.16 -4.18 20.73
N THR A 149 -6.61 -4.21 19.52
CA THR A 149 -7.12 -5.00 18.41
C THR A 149 -6.01 -5.37 17.44
N ILE A 150 -6.18 -6.48 16.73
CA ILE A 150 -5.32 -6.90 15.65
C ILE A 150 -6.14 -7.08 14.37
N TYR A 151 -5.45 -6.98 13.25
CA TYR A 151 -6.03 -7.18 11.93
C TYR A 151 -5.44 -8.45 11.30
N LYS A 152 -6.27 -9.14 10.52
CA LYS A 152 -5.83 -10.33 9.78
C LYS A 152 -4.80 -9.94 8.72
N ASP A 153 -5.09 -8.89 7.98
CA ASP A 153 -4.29 -8.38 6.87
C ASP A 153 -3.93 -6.90 7.10
N ASP A 154 -2.93 -6.41 6.40
CA ASP A 154 -2.73 -4.99 6.15
C ASP A 154 -3.15 -4.62 4.71
N LEU A 155 -3.13 -3.33 4.38
CA LEU A 155 -3.56 -2.80 3.08
C LEU A 155 -2.85 -3.43 1.88
N ILE A 156 -1.65 -3.97 2.06
CA ILE A 156 -0.87 -4.59 0.99
C ILE A 156 -1.14 -6.10 0.99
N SER A 157 -0.89 -6.76 2.14
CA SER A 157 -0.99 -8.21 2.25
C SER A 157 -2.37 -8.74 1.87
N MET A 158 -3.45 -7.97 2.09
CA MET A 158 -4.80 -8.38 1.74
C MET A 158 -4.98 -8.71 0.25
N PHE A 159 -4.29 -8.02 -0.64
CA PHE A 159 -4.37 -8.27 -2.08
C PHE A 159 -3.47 -9.43 -2.52
N PHE A 160 -2.37 -9.68 -1.81
CA PHE A 160 -1.46 -10.79 -2.09
C PHE A 160 -1.86 -12.09 -1.40
N ASN A 161 -2.72 -12.01 -0.38
CA ASN A 161 -3.12 -13.15 0.43
C ASN A 161 -4.13 -14.02 -0.32
N LYS A 162 -3.70 -15.21 -0.75
CA LYS A 162 -4.53 -16.16 -1.52
C LYS A 162 -5.82 -16.56 -0.80
N ASN A 163 -5.82 -16.54 0.54
CA ASN A 163 -7.01 -16.87 1.32
C ASN A 163 -8.16 -15.87 1.17
N ASN A 164 -7.89 -14.66 0.67
CA ASN A 164 -8.94 -13.69 0.37
C ASN A 164 -9.71 -14.07 -0.89
N ASN A 165 -9.12 -14.97 -1.72
CA ASN A 165 -9.79 -15.69 -2.81
C ASN A 165 -10.64 -14.78 -3.71
N PHE A 166 -10.06 -13.65 -4.17
CA PHE A 166 -10.76 -12.70 -5.02
C PHE A 166 -11.17 -13.32 -6.36
N LEU A 167 -10.29 -14.14 -6.97
CA LEU A 167 -10.54 -14.75 -8.27
C LEU A 167 -11.69 -15.78 -8.27
N ALA A 168 -12.07 -16.28 -7.10
CA ALA A 168 -13.22 -17.20 -6.99
C ALA A 168 -14.52 -16.50 -6.63
N MET A 169 -14.53 -15.17 -6.52
CA MET A 169 -15.78 -14.42 -6.29
C MET A 169 -16.72 -14.54 -7.50
N LYS A 170 -18.00 -14.69 -7.22
CA LYS A 170 -19.04 -14.70 -8.24
C LYS A 170 -19.35 -13.28 -8.71
N ASP A 171 -19.92 -13.16 -9.89
CA ASP A 171 -20.38 -11.87 -10.42
C ASP A 171 -21.32 -11.18 -9.42
N ASN A 172 -21.06 -9.91 -9.15
CA ASN A 172 -21.75 -9.08 -8.17
C ASN A 172 -21.58 -9.50 -6.70
N GLU A 173 -20.74 -10.48 -6.38
CA GLU A 173 -20.40 -10.79 -4.99
C GLU A 173 -19.64 -9.63 -4.35
N THR A 174 -19.93 -9.38 -3.09
CA THR A 174 -19.30 -8.31 -2.31
C THR A 174 -18.64 -8.91 -1.07
N LYS A 175 -17.39 -8.52 -0.81
CA LYS A 175 -16.65 -8.83 0.42
C LYS A 175 -16.37 -7.56 1.20
N TYR A 176 -16.57 -7.65 2.50
CA TYR A 176 -16.20 -6.61 3.47
C TYR A 176 -14.92 -7.06 4.15
N MET A 177 -13.90 -6.24 4.07
CA MET A 177 -12.58 -6.56 4.59
C MET A 177 -12.12 -5.48 5.55
N SER A 178 -11.38 -5.88 6.56
CA SER A 178 -10.72 -4.97 7.48
C SER A 178 -9.22 -5.19 7.37
N ALA A 179 -8.48 -4.12 7.08
CA ALA A 179 -7.04 -4.17 6.92
C ALA A 179 -6.36 -3.05 7.72
N LEU A 180 -5.25 -3.39 8.34
CA LEU A 180 -4.42 -2.42 9.06
C LEU A 180 -3.84 -1.39 8.09
N GLY A 181 -3.82 -0.13 8.50
CA GLY A 181 -3.30 0.97 7.67
C GLY A 181 -4.38 1.72 6.89
N SER A 182 -5.63 1.25 6.86
CA SER A 182 -6.76 2.09 6.49
C SER A 182 -7.01 3.15 7.57
N LYS A 183 -7.51 4.32 7.20
CA LYS A 183 -7.73 5.42 8.16
C LYS A 183 -8.88 5.15 9.11
N ASP A 184 -9.96 4.58 8.59
CA ASP A 184 -11.15 4.23 9.34
C ASP A 184 -11.33 2.72 9.36
N THR A 185 -10.73 2.12 10.35
CA THR A 185 -10.80 0.68 10.60
C THR A 185 -12.24 0.20 10.87
N GLN A 186 -13.18 1.10 11.10
CA GLN A 186 -14.58 0.77 11.40
C GLN A 186 -15.45 0.58 10.14
N GLU A 187 -15.18 1.27 9.04
CA GLU A 187 -16.00 1.16 7.82
C GLU A 187 -15.59 -0.01 6.92
N GLY A 188 -14.35 -0.48 7.06
CA GLY A 188 -13.81 -1.58 6.25
C GLY A 188 -13.57 -1.20 4.78
N ILE A 189 -12.92 -2.11 4.07
CA ILE A 189 -12.71 -2.02 2.63
C ILE A 189 -13.76 -2.89 1.97
N VAL A 190 -14.52 -2.32 1.04
CA VAL A 190 -15.55 -3.04 0.30
C VAL A 190 -14.99 -3.41 -1.07
N VAL A 191 -14.91 -4.70 -1.36
CA VAL A 191 -14.48 -5.25 -2.65
C VAL A 191 -15.68 -5.94 -3.30
N LYS A 192 -16.14 -5.41 -4.42
CA LYS A 192 -17.24 -5.99 -5.20
C LYS A 192 -16.68 -6.54 -6.51
N HIS A 193 -16.89 -7.82 -6.77
CA HIS A 193 -16.61 -8.40 -8.08
C HIS A 193 -17.63 -7.92 -9.10
N ILE A 194 -17.17 -7.42 -10.24
CA ILE A 194 -18.03 -6.92 -11.31
C ILE A 194 -18.26 -8.02 -12.36
N LYS A 195 -17.17 -8.54 -12.91
CA LYS A 195 -17.20 -9.59 -13.94
C LYS A 195 -15.84 -10.25 -14.13
N HIS A 196 -15.87 -11.43 -14.71
CA HIS A 196 -14.71 -12.02 -15.36
C HIS A 196 -14.72 -11.66 -16.85
N GLU A 197 -13.55 -11.39 -17.41
CA GLU A 197 -13.35 -11.05 -18.81
C GLU A 197 -12.02 -11.63 -19.29
N ASP A 198 -12.08 -12.65 -20.14
CA ASP A 198 -10.94 -13.45 -20.57
C ASP A 198 -10.15 -14.02 -19.37
N ASP A 199 -8.88 -13.64 -19.23
CA ASP A 199 -7.98 -14.06 -18.15
C ASP A 199 -7.92 -13.02 -17.00
N LYS A 200 -8.87 -12.11 -16.92
CA LYS A 200 -8.91 -11.01 -15.95
C LYS A 200 -10.20 -11.00 -15.14
N SER A 201 -10.09 -10.50 -13.94
CA SER A 201 -11.22 -10.26 -13.04
C SER A 201 -11.29 -8.79 -12.69
N ILE A 202 -12.49 -8.22 -12.79
CA ILE A 202 -12.73 -6.78 -12.59
C ILE A 202 -13.49 -6.57 -11.29
N PHE A 203 -12.98 -5.69 -10.45
CA PHE A 203 -13.53 -5.38 -9.13
C PHE A 203 -13.76 -3.87 -8.99
N SER A 204 -14.81 -3.51 -8.26
CA SER A 204 -14.93 -2.19 -7.64
C SER A 204 -14.42 -2.29 -6.22
N VAL A 205 -13.49 -1.41 -5.86
CA VAL A 205 -12.92 -1.33 -4.52
C VAL A 205 -13.23 0.05 -3.97
N ASN A 206 -13.96 0.11 -2.86
CA ASN A 206 -14.22 1.38 -2.17
C ASN A 206 -12.92 1.83 -1.49
N ILE A 207 -12.37 2.95 -1.94
CA ILE A 207 -11.20 3.58 -1.36
C ILE A 207 -11.68 4.78 -0.53
N GLU A 208 -11.18 4.87 0.69
CA GLU A 208 -11.53 5.96 1.61
C GLU A 208 -11.26 7.34 0.99
N LYS A 209 -12.17 8.29 1.26
CA LYS A 209 -12.21 9.65 0.70
C LYS A 209 -10.92 10.45 0.85
N ASP A 210 -10.13 10.16 1.87
CA ASP A 210 -8.95 10.96 2.22
C ASP A 210 -7.75 10.77 1.27
N TYR A 211 -7.78 9.75 0.44
CA TYR A 211 -6.78 9.54 -0.62
C TYR A 211 -7.14 10.26 -1.92
N LEU A 212 -8.40 10.69 -2.05
CA LEU A 212 -8.94 11.26 -3.29
C LEU A 212 -9.73 12.52 -2.96
N SER A 213 -9.11 13.69 -3.06
CA SER A 213 -9.82 14.94 -2.90
C SER A 213 -10.85 15.12 -4.02
N GLY A 214 -12.14 14.90 -3.72
CA GLY A 214 -13.28 15.29 -4.56
C GLY A 214 -13.69 14.33 -5.68
N GLY A 215 -13.15 13.12 -5.73
CA GLY A 215 -13.48 12.12 -6.77
C GLY A 215 -14.46 11.02 -6.33
N SER A 216 -14.63 10.02 -7.18
CA SER A 216 -15.35 8.80 -6.88
C SER A 216 -14.78 8.11 -5.65
N LYS A 217 -15.64 7.47 -4.86
CA LYS A 217 -15.22 6.68 -3.72
C LYS A 217 -14.68 5.31 -4.14
N ASP A 218 -14.94 4.90 -5.37
CA ASP A 218 -14.66 3.58 -5.87
C ASP A 218 -13.55 3.63 -6.91
N ALA A 219 -12.57 2.75 -6.75
CA ALA A 219 -11.59 2.44 -7.77
C ALA A 219 -11.97 1.14 -8.48
N THR A 220 -11.76 1.08 -9.78
CA THR A 220 -11.83 -0.16 -10.53
C THR A 220 -10.47 -0.83 -10.49
N PHE A 221 -10.40 -2.08 -10.03
CA PHE A 221 -9.20 -2.92 -10.05
C PHE A 221 -9.41 -4.05 -11.05
N VAL A 222 -8.41 -4.27 -11.88
CA VAL A 222 -8.34 -5.39 -12.81
C VAL A 222 -7.20 -6.29 -12.35
N LEU A 223 -7.51 -7.50 -11.93
CA LEU A 223 -6.54 -8.52 -11.54
C LEU A 223 -6.37 -9.53 -12.68
N ASP A 224 -5.14 -9.99 -12.88
CA ASP A 224 -4.86 -11.09 -13.78
C ASP A 224 -5.15 -12.47 -13.13
N LYS A 225 -4.95 -13.54 -13.89
CA LYS A 225 -5.15 -14.92 -13.43
C LYS A 225 -4.26 -15.34 -12.24
N GLU A 226 -3.22 -14.58 -11.94
CA GLU A 226 -2.31 -14.80 -10.82
C GLU A 226 -2.69 -13.98 -9.59
N ASN A 227 -3.85 -13.29 -9.63
CA ASN A 227 -4.34 -12.36 -8.62
C ASN A 227 -3.44 -11.12 -8.43
N ILE A 228 -2.73 -10.72 -9.48
CA ILE A 228 -1.85 -9.55 -9.47
C ILE A 228 -2.55 -8.39 -10.18
N LEU A 229 -2.40 -7.20 -9.63
CA LEU A 229 -2.96 -5.99 -10.22
C LEU A 229 -2.38 -5.76 -11.63
N TYR A 230 -3.26 -5.76 -12.62
CA TYR A 230 -2.95 -5.43 -14.01
C TYR A 230 -3.20 -3.93 -14.29
N GLU A 231 -4.36 -3.43 -13.87
CA GLU A 231 -4.75 -2.03 -14.02
C GLU A 231 -5.60 -1.60 -12.82
N SER A 232 -5.44 -0.35 -12.40
CA SER A 232 -6.38 0.34 -11.51
C SER A 232 -6.82 1.63 -12.14
N ARG A 233 -8.11 1.98 -12.00
CA ARG A 233 -8.70 3.21 -12.50
C ARG A 233 -9.52 3.89 -11.43
N ILE A 234 -9.40 5.22 -11.37
CA ILE A 234 -10.21 6.09 -10.54
C ILE A 234 -10.78 7.17 -11.47
N ASP A 235 -12.09 7.25 -11.57
CA ASP A 235 -12.77 8.20 -12.44
C ASP A 235 -13.13 9.49 -11.71
N GLY A 236 -13.13 10.61 -12.43
CA GLY A 236 -13.66 11.88 -11.96
C GLY A 236 -12.84 12.57 -10.87
N ILE A 237 -11.51 12.47 -10.90
CA ILE A 237 -10.65 13.24 -10.00
C ILE A 237 -10.78 14.72 -10.38
N LEU A 238 -11.21 15.54 -9.40
CA LEU A 238 -11.45 16.96 -9.59
C LEU A 238 -10.21 17.65 -10.23
N PHE A 239 -10.43 18.37 -11.34
CA PHE A 239 -9.43 19.06 -12.18
C PHE A 239 -8.42 18.17 -12.94
N PHE A 240 -8.36 16.85 -12.70
CA PHE A 240 -7.37 15.96 -13.30
C PHE A 240 -7.97 14.91 -14.23
N GLY A 241 -9.29 14.75 -14.23
CA GLY A 241 -9.99 13.72 -15.01
C GLY A 241 -9.87 12.35 -14.36
N ASN A 242 -9.50 11.33 -15.15
CA ASN A 242 -9.33 9.96 -14.65
C ASN A 242 -7.86 9.70 -14.34
N ALA A 243 -7.61 8.96 -13.27
CA ALA A 243 -6.30 8.39 -12.99
C ALA A 243 -6.30 6.89 -13.34
N ILE A 244 -5.26 6.46 -14.00
CA ILE A 244 -5.06 5.06 -14.39
C ILE A 244 -3.66 4.66 -13.94
N VAL A 245 -3.56 3.52 -13.26
CA VAL A 245 -2.28 2.88 -12.95
C VAL A 245 -2.24 1.57 -13.69
N ARG A 246 -1.19 1.34 -14.47
CA ARG A 246 -1.08 0.18 -15.33
C ARG A 246 0.25 -0.52 -15.14
N ARG A 247 0.23 -1.86 -15.04
CA ARG A 247 1.45 -2.67 -15.02
C ARG A 247 2.11 -2.63 -16.41
N VAL A 248 3.42 -2.37 -16.44
CA VAL A 248 4.22 -2.29 -17.68
C VAL A 248 5.24 -3.42 -17.76
N ARG A 249 5.53 -4.08 -16.62
CA ARG A 249 6.45 -5.22 -16.53
C ARG A 249 6.10 -6.11 -15.35
#